data_c4885a922cbbcf570b954c1f2c085203
#
_entry.id   c4885a922cbbcf570b954c1f2c085203
#
_cell.length_a   1.000
_cell.length_b   1.000
_cell.length_c   1.000
_cell.angle_alpha   90.00
_cell.angle_beta   90.00
_cell.angle_gamma   90.00
#
_symmetry.space_group_name_H-M   'P 1'
#
loop_
_entity.id
_entity.type
_entity.pdbx_description
1 polymer ?
#
loop_
_entity_poly.entity_id
_entity_poly.type
_entity_poly.pdbx_seq_one_letter_code
_entity_poly.pdbx_strand_id
1 'polypeptide(L)'
;IDDNIGVDTIEMGVTIGVAMDAGLAEFGDDAAAIRLMEEVAKGTPLGRVLGSGAAITGKVFGVERVPVVKDQALPAYDPRAIQGIGVTYATTTQGADHTAGYAIATNILKVGGDVDPLKTEGQIELSRNLQIATAAIDSTGMCLFIAFAIMDQPETFQALLDMLGSFHGI
;
A
#
# COMPACT_ATOMS: atom_id res chain seq x y z
N ILE A 1 -10.65 15.82 -3.07
CA ILE A 1 -12.00 15.24 -3.30
C ILE A 1 -12.16 14.01 -2.42
N ASP A 2 -11.24 13.05 -2.45
CA ASP A 2 -11.34 11.78 -1.74
C ASP A 2 -11.60 11.93 -0.25
N ASP A 3 -10.87 12.81 0.44
CA ASP A 3 -11.10 13.13 1.85
C ASP A 3 -12.51 13.63 2.13
N ASN A 4 -13.07 14.44 1.20
CA ASN A 4 -14.42 14.99 1.37
C ASN A 4 -15.52 13.95 1.20
N ILE A 5 -15.28 12.91 0.40
CA ILE A 5 -16.24 11.83 0.17
C ILE A 5 -15.96 10.60 1.03
N GLY A 6 -14.82 10.58 1.74
CA GLY A 6 -14.46 9.54 2.69
C GLY A 6 -14.01 8.23 2.06
N VAL A 7 -13.25 8.30 0.96
CA VAL A 7 -12.68 7.12 0.29
C VAL A 7 -11.16 7.11 0.42
N ASP A 8 -10.57 5.92 0.36
CA ASP A 8 -9.12 5.75 0.34
C ASP A 8 -8.54 6.31 -0.97
N THR A 9 -7.50 7.14 -0.85
CA THR A 9 -6.91 7.85 -2.00
C THR A 9 -6.11 6.94 -2.93
N ILE A 10 -5.49 5.89 -2.41
CA ILE A 10 -4.74 4.90 -3.20
C ILE A 10 -5.73 4.03 -3.98
N GLU A 11 -6.70 3.47 -3.30
CA GLU A 11 -7.72 2.62 -3.90
C GLU A 11 -8.51 3.39 -4.98
N MET A 12 -8.88 4.64 -4.69
CA MET A 12 -9.64 5.48 -5.65
C MET A 12 -8.76 5.84 -6.86
N GLY A 13 -7.51 6.20 -6.67
CA GLY A 13 -6.59 6.49 -7.76
C GLY A 13 -6.43 5.31 -8.73
N VAL A 14 -6.26 4.11 -8.19
CA VAL A 14 -6.17 2.88 -9.00
C VAL A 14 -7.52 2.55 -9.65
N THR A 15 -8.63 2.74 -8.94
CA THR A 15 -9.99 2.54 -9.48
C THR A 15 -10.24 3.41 -10.71
N ILE A 16 -9.86 4.69 -10.64
CA ILE A 16 -9.95 5.61 -11.78
C ILE A 16 -9.06 5.15 -12.93
N GLY A 17 -7.83 4.69 -12.65
CA GLY A 17 -6.97 4.10 -13.67
C GLY A 17 -7.59 2.88 -14.35
N VAL A 18 -8.23 1.99 -13.59
CA VAL A 18 -8.97 0.83 -14.13
C VAL A 18 -10.18 1.29 -14.96
N ALA A 19 -10.89 2.32 -14.52
CA ALA A 19 -12.00 2.90 -15.29
C ALA A 19 -11.53 3.49 -16.62
N MET A 20 -10.34 4.12 -16.65
CA MET A 20 -9.71 4.60 -17.89
C MET A 20 -9.31 3.44 -18.80
N ASP A 21 -8.74 2.37 -18.27
CA ASP A 21 -8.40 1.15 -19.05
C ASP A 21 -9.67 0.49 -19.62
N ALA A 22 -10.79 0.61 -18.92
CA ALA A 22 -12.13 0.16 -19.39
C ALA A 22 -12.74 1.11 -20.45
N GLY A 23 -12.11 2.22 -20.78
CA GLY A 23 -12.60 3.20 -21.76
C GLY A 23 -13.66 4.16 -21.26
N LEU A 24 -13.85 4.30 -19.93
CA LEU A 24 -14.78 5.27 -19.36
C LEU A 24 -14.24 6.71 -19.40
N ALA A 25 -12.93 6.86 -19.54
CA ALA A 25 -12.21 8.12 -19.73
C ALA A 25 -10.87 7.84 -20.39
N GLU A 26 -10.26 8.85 -20.99
CA GLU A 26 -8.88 8.76 -21.52
C GLU A 26 -7.86 8.89 -20.40
N PHE A 27 -6.71 8.20 -20.51
CA PHE A 27 -5.60 8.39 -19.59
C PHE A 27 -5.08 9.82 -19.68
N GLY A 28 -4.97 10.48 -18.53
CA GLY A 28 -4.52 11.88 -18.43
C GLY A 28 -5.65 12.92 -18.53
N ASP A 29 -6.92 12.51 -18.71
CA ASP A 29 -8.07 13.42 -18.60
C ASP A 29 -8.44 13.62 -17.11
N ASP A 30 -7.85 14.65 -16.52
CA ASP A 30 -8.07 15.02 -15.13
C ASP A 30 -9.51 15.47 -14.86
N ALA A 31 -10.13 16.15 -15.81
CA ALA A 31 -11.52 16.58 -15.71
C ALA A 31 -12.48 15.37 -15.71
N ALA A 32 -12.22 14.36 -16.53
CA ALA A 32 -12.99 13.12 -16.49
C ALA A 32 -12.77 12.35 -15.19
N ALA A 33 -11.54 12.28 -14.68
CA ALA A 33 -11.24 11.66 -13.38
C ALA A 33 -12.05 12.31 -12.25
N ILE A 34 -12.09 13.65 -12.21
CA ILE A 34 -12.89 14.40 -11.23
C ILE A 34 -14.37 14.05 -11.36
N ARG A 35 -14.92 14.03 -12.58
CA ARG A 35 -16.33 13.65 -12.81
C ARG A 35 -16.64 12.24 -12.31
N LEU A 36 -15.75 11.25 -12.53
CA LEU A 36 -15.92 9.90 -12.04
C LEU A 36 -15.93 9.84 -10.50
N MET A 37 -15.06 10.59 -9.84
CA MET A 37 -15.09 10.72 -8.36
C MET A 37 -16.35 11.40 -7.86
N GLU A 38 -16.89 12.39 -8.59
CA GLU A 38 -18.18 13.00 -8.25
C GLU A 38 -19.35 12.01 -8.38
N GLU A 39 -19.29 11.06 -9.31
CA GLU A 39 -20.28 9.97 -9.39
C GLU A 39 -20.28 9.12 -8.10
N VAL A 40 -19.08 8.85 -7.54
CA VAL A 40 -18.94 8.17 -6.24
C VAL A 40 -19.62 8.98 -5.14
N ALA A 41 -19.32 10.27 -5.05
CA ALA A 41 -19.92 11.18 -4.07
C ALA A 41 -21.46 11.24 -4.15
N LYS A 42 -21.99 11.18 -5.38
CA LYS A 42 -23.44 11.19 -5.64
C LYS A 42 -24.12 9.84 -5.40
N GLY A 43 -23.36 8.75 -5.26
CA GLY A 43 -23.88 7.39 -5.09
C GLY A 43 -24.68 6.88 -6.29
N THR A 44 -24.37 7.36 -7.50
CA THR A 44 -25.01 6.88 -8.74
C THR A 44 -24.72 5.38 -8.97
N PRO A 45 -25.41 4.69 -9.88
CA PRO A 45 -25.08 3.30 -10.21
C PRO A 45 -23.60 3.13 -10.60
N LEU A 46 -23.05 4.03 -11.43
CA LEU A 46 -21.64 4.04 -11.78
C LEU A 46 -20.77 4.34 -10.53
N GLY A 47 -21.12 5.35 -9.76
CA GLY A 47 -20.40 5.73 -8.56
C GLY A 47 -20.34 4.63 -7.51
N ARG A 48 -21.38 3.80 -7.39
CA ARG A 48 -21.36 2.64 -6.48
C ARG A 48 -20.39 1.55 -6.95
N VAL A 49 -20.28 1.35 -8.28
CA VAL A 49 -19.28 0.40 -8.83
C VAL A 49 -17.88 0.92 -8.54
N LEU A 50 -17.59 2.19 -8.86
CA LEU A 50 -16.28 2.81 -8.62
C LEU A 50 -15.95 2.85 -7.13
N GLY A 51 -16.92 3.24 -6.28
CA GLY A 51 -16.74 3.27 -4.83
C GLY A 51 -16.56 1.89 -4.17
N SER A 52 -16.75 0.80 -4.93
CA SER A 52 -16.46 -0.57 -4.48
C SER A 52 -15.02 -0.99 -4.78
N GLY A 53 -14.19 -0.12 -5.33
CA GLY A 53 -12.78 -0.32 -5.54
C GLY A 53 -12.39 -0.89 -6.90
N ALA A 54 -11.08 -0.95 -7.12
CA ALA A 54 -10.47 -1.34 -8.40
C ALA A 54 -10.83 -2.76 -8.84
N ALA A 55 -10.81 -3.72 -7.92
CA ALA A 55 -11.13 -5.12 -8.21
C ALA A 55 -12.56 -5.28 -8.75
N ILE A 56 -13.53 -4.65 -8.10
CA ILE A 56 -14.94 -4.71 -8.53
C ILE A 56 -15.16 -3.95 -9.84
N THR A 57 -14.54 -2.76 -9.96
CA THR A 57 -14.59 -1.97 -11.19
C THR A 57 -14.08 -2.76 -12.38
N GLY A 58 -12.89 -3.37 -12.25
CA GLY A 58 -12.33 -4.20 -13.30
C GLY A 58 -13.23 -5.40 -13.66
N LYS A 59 -13.79 -6.06 -12.66
CA LYS A 59 -14.71 -7.18 -12.86
C LYS A 59 -15.99 -6.78 -13.59
N VAL A 60 -16.57 -5.64 -13.25
CA VAL A 60 -17.81 -5.13 -13.89
C VAL A 60 -17.57 -4.71 -15.33
N PHE A 61 -16.45 -4.08 -15.62
CA PHE A 61 -16.12 -3.56 -16.95
C PHE A 61 -15.25 -4.49 -17.80
N GLY A 62 -14.92 -5.68 -17.30
CA GLY A 62 -14.20 -6.69 -18.07
C GLY A 62 -12.70 -6.37 -18.28
N VAL A 63 -12.09 -5.61 -17.39
CA VAL A 63 -10.64 -5.36 -17.41
C VAL A 63 -9.91 -6.60 -16.90
N GLU A 64 -9.04 -7.18 -17.72
CA GLU A 64 -8.34 -8.43 -17.40
C GLU A 64 -7.18 -8.24 -16.41
N ARG A 65 -6.49 -7.09 -16.51
CA ARG A 65 -5.28 -6.80 -15.74
C ARG A 65 -5.53 -5.71 -14.69
N VAL A 66 -6.26 -6.07 -13.67
CA VAL A 66 -6.49 -5.16 -12.55
C VAL A 66 -5.29 -5.23 -11.59
N PRO A 67 -4.64 -4.10 -11.25
CA PRO A 67 -3.48 -4.09 -10.36
C PRO A 67 -3.92 -4.20 -8.88
N VAL A 68 -4.31 -5.40 -8.48
CA VAL A 68 -4.76 -5.72 -7.11
C VAL A 68 -4.13 -7.01 -6.60
N VAL A 69 -3.97 -7.11 -5.28
CA VAL A 69 -3.66 -8.37 -4.60
C VAL A 69 -4.65 -8.54 -3.44
N LYS A 70 -5.37 -9.65 -3.41
CA LYS A 70 -6.46 -9.90 -2.45
C LYS A 70 -7.51 -8.78 -2.45
N ASP A 71 -7.88 -8.35 -3.67
CA ASP A 71 -8.84 -7.28 -3.95
C ASP A 71 -8.44 -5.87 -3.48
N GLN A 72 -7.26 -5.69 -2.89
CA GLN A 72 -6.70 -4.38 -2.54
C GLN A 72 -5.81 -3.86 -3.68
N ALA A 73 -5.99 -2.59 -4.03
CA ALA A 73 -5.22 -1.94 -5.09
C ALA A 73 -3.74 -1.78 -4.74
N LEU A 74 -2.88 -2.02 -5.73
CA LEU A 74 -1.44 -1.77 -5.62
C LEU A 74 -1.17 -0.27 -5.51
N PRO A 75 -0.45 0.18 -4.47
CA PRO A 75 0.11 1.53 -4.46
C PRO A 75 1.11 1.74 -5.60
N ALA A 76 1.53 2.99 -5.82
CA ALA A 76 2.46 3.34 -6.89
C ALA A 76 3.91 2.82 -6.69
N TYR A 77 4.09 1.79 -5.90
CA TYR A 77 5.34 1.05 -5.74
C TYR A 77 5.29 -0.23 -6.57
N ASP A 78 5.78 -0.12 -7.80
CA ASP A 78 5.72 -1.22 -8.77
C ASP A 78 6.68 -2.36 -8.39
N PRO A 79 6.18 -3.59 -8.15
CA PRO A 79 7.01 -4.72 -7.76
C PRO A 79 8.01 -5.17 -8.84
N ARG A 80 7.85 -4.71 -10.09
CA ARG A 80 8.84 -4.93 -11.17
C ARG A 80 10.10 -4.09 -10.97
N ALA A 81 9.98 -2.94 -10.29
CA ALA A 81 11.09 -2.05 -9.98
C ALA A 81 11.59 -2.20 -8.53
N ILE A 82 10.76 -2.70 -7.62
CA ILE A 82 11.06 -2.88 -6.20
C ILE A 82 10.61 -4.29 -5.81
N GLN A 83 11.45 -5.29 -6.07
CA GLN A 83 11.04 -6.69 -5.90
C GLN A 83 10.67 -7.05 -4.46
N GLY A 84 11.30 -6.41 -3.46
CA GLY A 84 10.97 -6.63 -2.05
C GLY A 84 9.52 -6.29 -1.70
N ILE A 85 8.97 -5.24 -2.31
CA ILE A 85 7.55 -4.89 -2.08
C ILE A 85 6.61 -5.93 -2.74
N GLY A 86 7.03 -6.54 -3.86
CA GLY A 86 6.29 -7.63 -4.49
C GLY A 86 6.14 -8.84 -3.57
N VAL A 87 7.20 -9.19 -2.85
CA VAL A 87 7.16 -10.26 -1.83
C VAL A 87 6.19 -9.87 -0.71
N THR A 88 6.23 -8.61 -0.27
CA THR A 88 5.31 -8.09 0.74
C THR A 88 3.86 -8.22 0.27
N TYR A 89 3.50 -7.70 -0.91
CA TYR A 89 2.13 -7.80 -1.44
C TYR A 89 1.62 -9.24 -1.54
N ALA A 90 2.49 -10.18 -1.93
CA ALA A 90 2.11 -11.58 -2.08
C ALA A 90 1.88 -12.28 -0.73
N THR A 91 2.56 -11.87 0.33
CA THR A 91 2.64 -12.61 1.59
C THR A 91 1.90 -11.97 2.76
N THR A 92 1.59 -10.68 2.71
CA THR A 92 0.83 -10.01 3.77
C THR A 92 -0.59 -10.57 3.91
N THR A 93 -1.17 -10.42 5.07
CA THR A 93 -2.55 -10.82 5.35
C THR A 93 -3.56 -9.96 4.59
N GLN A 94 -3.27 -8.68 4.37
CA GLN A 94 -4.15 -7.72 3.69
C GLN A 94 -4.09 -7.81 2.17
N GLY A 95 -2.93 -8.11 1.59
CA GLY A 95 -2.73 -8.09 0.13
C GLY A 95 -1.79 -6.98 -0.31
N ALA A 96 -2.22 -6.07 -1.18
CA ALA A 96 -1.36 -5.01 -1.74
C ALA A 96 -1.12 -3.85 -0.76
N ASP A 97 -0.85 -4.15 0.49
CA ASP A 97 -0.49 -3.16 1.49
C ASP A 97 1.02 -2.93 1.53
N HIS A 98 1.46 -1.73 1.10
CA HIS A 98 2.87 -1.35 1.12
C HIS A 98 3.39 -1.07 2.53
N THR A 99 2.51 -0.75 3.48
CA THR A 99 2.90 -0.41 4.85
C THR A 99 3.22 -1.63 5.69
N ALA A 100 2.63 -2.78 5.39
CA ALA A 100 2.85 -4.02 6.13
C ALA A 100 4.32 -4.49 6.15
N GLY A 101 5.11 -4.10 5.14
CA GLY A 101 6.55 -4.37 5.08
C GLY A 101 7.19 -3.44 4.05
N TYR A 102 7.47 -2.22 4.46
CA TYR A 102 7.87 -1.11 3.59
C TYR A 102 9.27 -1.31 2.99
N ALA A 103 9.39 -2.27 2.06
CA ALA A 103 10.66 -2.63 1.43
C ALA A 103 11.35 -1.48 0.68
N ILE A 104 10.61 -0.41 0.36
CA ILE A 104 11.14 0.82 -0.23
C ILE A 104 12.23 1.44 0.65
N ALA A 105 12.09 1.35 1.97
CA ALA A 105 13.09 1.86 2.92
C ALA A 105 14.46 1.27 2.63
N THR A 106 14.59 -0.03 2.53
CA THR A 106 15.86 -0.72 2.32
C THR A 106 16.25 -0.78 0.84
N ASN A 107 15.31 -1.07 -0.06
CA ASN A 107 15.62 -1.20 -1.49
C ASN A 107 16.04 0.15 -2.11
N ILE A 108 15.37 1.25 -1.76
CA ILE A 108 15.57 2.56 -2.42
C ILE A 108 16.25 3.56 -1.51
N LEU A 109 15.76 3.73 -0.26
CA LEU A 109 16.25 4.76 0.64
C LEU A 109 17.50 4.32 1.43
N LYS A 110 17.85 3.04 1.39
CA LYS A 110 18.98 2.43 2.11
C LYS A 110 18.89 2.57 3.63
N VAL A 111 17.67 2.69 4.14
CA VAL A 111 17.36 2.72 5.58
C VAL A 111 17.14 1.29 6.08
N GLY A 112 17.81 0.93 7.16
CA GLY A 112 17.76 -0.42 7.73
C GLY A 112 18.47 -1.50 6.90
N GLY A 113 19.33 -1.10 5.95
CA GLY A 113 20.13 -2.00 5.12
C GLY A 113 20.22 -1.57 3.66
N ASP A 114 20.86 -2.42 2.84
CA ASP A 114 21.02 -2.19 1.40
C ASP A 114 20.78 -3.51 0.64
N VAL A 115 19.61 -3.64 0.05
CA VAL A 115 19.24 -4.76 -0.82
C VAL A 115 18.91 -4.22 -2.20
N ASP A 116 19.55 -4.74 -3.25
CA ASP A 116 19.32 -4.30 -4.62
C ASP A 116 17.85 -4.55 -5.02
N PRO A 117 17.08 -3.51 -5.39
CA PRO A 117 15.65 -3.64 -5.68
C PRO A 117 15.33 -4.52 -6.89
N LEU A 118 16.28 -4.73 -7.80
CA LEU A 118 16.11 -5.46 -9.05
C LEU A 118 16.60 -6.91 -8.99
N LYS A 119 17.14 -7.34 -7.84
CA LYS A 119 17.61 -8.72 -7.64
C LYS A 119 16.72 -9.49 -6.69
N THR A 120 16.64 -10.80 -6.87
CA THR A 120 15.83 -11.68 -6.02
C THR A 120 16.48 -11.98 -4.67
N GLU A 121 17.82 -11.90 -4.62
CA GLU A 121 18.61 -12.20 -3.43
C GLU A 121 18.27 -11.25 -2.28
N GLY A 122 17.99 -11.83 -1.12
CA GLY A 122 17.69 -11.07 0.11
C GLY A 122 16.27 -10.52 0.24
N GLN A 123 15.45 -10.53 -0.81
CA GLN A 123 14.12 -9.92 -0.77
C GLN A 123 13.15 -10.65 0.17
N ILE A 124 13.21 -11.96 0.23
CA ILE A 124 12.34 -12.77 1.11
C ILE A 124 12.63 -12.47 2.57
N GLU A 125 13.90 -12.45 2.93
CA GLU A 125 14.33 -12.16 4.31
C GLU A 125 14.03 -10.71 4.68
N LEU A 126 14.30 -9.77 3.77
CA LEU A 126 13.95 -8.36 3.92
C LEU A 126 12.45 -8.19 4.19
N SER A 127 11.60 -8.71 3.32
CA SER A 127 10.15 -8.58 3.46
C SER A 127 9.65 -9.19 4.77
N ARG A 128 10.11 -10.40 5.12
CA ARG A 128 9.76 -11.05 6.39
C ARG A 128 10.13 -10.19 7.60
N ASN A 129 11.35 -9.68 7.64
CA ASN A 129 11.84 -8.90 8.78
C ASN A 129 11.08 -7.57 8.91
N LEU A 130 10.81 -6.91 7.78
CA LEU A 130 10.01 -5.68 7.76
C LEU A 130 8.56 -5.92 8.20
N GLN A 131 7.93 -7.01 7.77
CA GLN A 131 6.57 -7.35 8.20
C GLN A 131 6.51 -7.62 9.72
N ILE A 132 7.52 -8.28 10.28
CA ILE A 132 7.61 -8.51 11.73
C ILE A 132 7.80 -7.18 12.47
N ALA A 133 8.70 -6.32 11.99
CA ALA A 133 8.97 -5.02 12.59
C ALA A 133 7.73 -4.11 12.52
N THR A 134 7.06 -4.08 11.38
CA THR A 134 5.82 -3.29 11.21
C THR A 134 4.72 -3.79 12.14
N ALA A 135 4.51 -5.10 12.22
CA ALA A 135 3.50 -5.67 13.12
C ALA A 135 3.78 -5.32 14.60
N ALA A 136 5.06 -5.27 15.00
CA ALA A 136 5.44 -4.83 16.34
C ALA A 136 5.12 -3.34 16.55
N ILE A 137 5.44 -2.47 15.58
CA ILE A 137 5.15 -1.03 15.64
C ILE A 137 3.64 -0.79 15.68
N ASP A 138 2.87 -1.43 14.80
CA ASP A 138 1.42 -1.31 14.75
C ASP A 138 0.77 -1.71 16.09
N SER A 139 1.32 -2.74 16.74
CA SER A 139 0.85 -3.19 18.06
C SER A 139 1.07 -2.14 19.16
N THR A 140 1.95 -1.17 18.96
CA THR A 140 2.16 -0.05 19.90
C THR A 140 1.17 1.11 19.70
N GLY A 141 0.43 1.13 18.59
CA GLY A 141 -0.39 2.26 18.17
C GLY A 141 0.41 3.45 17.63
N MET A 142 1.72 3.29 17.40
CA MET A 142 2.58 4.34 16.84
C MET A 142 2.44 4.39 15.31
N CYS A 143 2.72 5.58 14.76
CA CYS A 143 2.76 5.76 13.32
C CYS A 143 3.94 5.00 12.70
N LEU A 144 3.72 4.36 11.53
CA LEU A 144 4.76 3.63 10.80
C LEU A 144 6.02 4.47 10.52
N PHE A 145 5.89 5.78 10.33
CA PHE A 145 7.04 6.63 10.05
C PHE A 145 8.09 6.70 11.17
N ILE A 146 7.75 6.28 12.40
CA ILE A 146 8.75 6.11 13.46
C ILE A 146 9.75 4.99 13.13
N ALA A 147 9.37 4.05 12.26
CA ALA A 147 10.22 2.94 11.84
C ALA A 147 11.54 3.41 11.23
N PHE A 148 11.56 4.54 10.54
CA PHE A 148 12.80 5.10 9.96
C PHE A 148 13.83 5.43 11.04
N ALA A 149 13.39 6.04 12.14
CA ALA A 149 14.26 6.30 13.28
C ALA A 149 14.70 5.02 14.02
N ILE A 150 13.78 4.06 14.15
CA ILE A 150 14.05 2.78 14.82
C ILE A 150 15.05 1.93 14.04
N MET A 151 14.93 1.89 12.72
CA MET A 151 15.77 1.05 11.85
C MET A 151 17.22 1.55 11.78
N ASP A 152 17.43 2.86 11.88
CA ASP A 152 18.77 3.48 11.82
C ASP A 152 19.41 3.70 13.21
N GLN A 153 18.63 3.58 14.28
CA GLN A 153 19.05 3.87 15.65
C GLN A 153 18.72 2.69 16.57
N PRO A 154 19.61 1.71 16.73
CA PRO A 154 19.35 0.51 17.53
C PRO A 154 18.92 0.80 18.97
N GLU A 155 19.43 1.89 19.58
CA GLU A 155 19.04 2.31 20.92
C GLU A 155 17.56 2.71 20.99
N THR A 156 17.02 3.29 19.92
CA THR A 156 15.60 3.67 19.83
C THR A 156 14.71 2.43 19.81
N PHE A 157 15.12 1.39 19.09
CA PHE A 157 14.40 0.11 19.09
C PHE A 157 14.42 -0.56 20.47
N GLN A 158 15.59 -0.56 21.15
CA GLN A 158 15.68 -1.11 22.50
C GLN A 158 14.81 -0.31 23.49
N ALA A 159 14.82 1.02 23.41
CA ALA A 159 13.95 1.87 24.24
C ALA A 159 12.46 1.58 24.03
N LEU A 160 12.04 1.29 22.80
CA LEU A 160 10.67 0.85 22.48
C LEU A 160 10.34 -0.48 23.17
N LEU A 161 11.24 -1.45 23.09
CA LEU A 161 11.06 -2.75 23.76
C LEU A 161 10.98 -2.61 25.27
N ASP A 162 11.85 -1.78 25.88
CA ASP A 162 11.86 -1.50 27.31
C ASP A 162 10.56 -0.83 27.76
N MET A 163 10.05 0.12 26.96
CA MET A 163 8.76 0.77 27.21
C MET A 163 7.61 -0.23 27.19
N LEU A 164 7.57 -1.11 26.18
CA LEU A 164 6.55 -2.16 26.06
C LEU A 164 6.64 -3.15 27.23
N GLY A 165 7.85 -3.57 27.60
CA GLY A 165 8.11 -4.43 28.75
C GLY A 165 7.60 -3.79 30.05
N SER A 166 7.93 -2.52 30.28
CA SER A 166 7.43 -1.78 31.44
C SER A 166 5.91 -1.67 31.47
N PHE A 167 5.29 -1.43 30.33
CA PHE A 167 3.83 -1.30 30.22
C PHE A 167 3.10 -2.61 30.51
N HIS A 168 3.66 -3.71 30.02
CA HIS A 168 3.07 -5.05 30.16
C HIS A 168 3.56 -5.82 31.40
N GLY A 169 4.52 -5.28 32.15
CA GLY A 169 5.05 -5.91 33.37
C GLY A 169 5.93 -7.14 33.11
N ILE A 170 6.61 -7.18 31.96
CA ILE A 170 7.50 -8.28 31.54
C ILE A 170 8.92 -7.79 31.33
#